data_6e5e3a54beccc6799aeba373203b8eca
#
_entry.id   6e5e3a54beccc6799aeba373203b8eca
#
_cell.length_a   1.000
_cell.length_b   1.000
_cell.length_c   1.000
_cell.angle_alpha   90.00
_cell.angle_beta   90.00
_cell.angle_gamma   90.00
#
_symmetry.space_group_name_H-M   'P 1'
#
loop_
_entity.id
_entity.type
_entity.pdbx_description
1 polymer ?
#
loop_
_entity_poly.entity_id
_entity_poly.type
_entity_poly.pdbx_seq_one_letter_code
_entity_poly.pdbx_strand_id
1 'polypeptide(L)'
;MHPKTLKIIKYNSFYLGFLFIMFFLICVTVLFAGDRDKLFWDSRYKTEEYIFGREPTAFLKEHIDLLPKGKALDVATGEGRNAVFLAKNWFEVDCCDVSAVAIEKAKNLAKENNVRINAFVADLKDYKLPKNSYDAITCFYYLQRDLIPQIKDSLKAGGMIMYETFTVENAERGFDGPKNKEYLLKPNELLYFFMDFKIIYYRELVLDDKKAIASLIAEKYK
;
A
#
# COMPACT_ATOMS: atom_id res chain seq x y z
N MET A 1 46.26 12.82 55.31
CA MET A 1 44.93 12.39 54.76
C MET A 1 44.32 13.59 54.05
N HIS A 2 44.31 13.60 52.70
CA HIS A 2 43.68 14.66 51.93
C HIS A 2 42.25 14.18 51.54
N PRO A 3 41.19 14.99 51.72
CA PRO A 3 39.87 14.65 51.23
C PRO A 3 39.79 14.96 49.72
N LYS A 4 39.43 13.93 48.92
CA LYS A 4 39.10 14.09 47.49
C LYS A 4 37.74 14.80 47.36
N THR A 5 37.78 16.03 46.89
CA THR A 5 36.59 16.81 46.52
C THR A 5 35.93 16.22 45.27
N LEU A 6 34.74 15.66 45.41
CA LEU A 6 33.89 15.24 44.31
C LEU A 6 33.39 16.49 43.58
N LYS A 7 33.84 16.72 42.34
CA LYS A 7 33.25 17.73 41.44
C LYS A 7 31.89 17.21 40.93
N ILE A 8 30.82 17.74 41.49
CA ILE A 8 29.47 17.57 40.92
C ILE A 8 29.41 18.43 39.65
N ILE A 9 29.35 17.77 38.49
CA ILE A 9 29.12 18.45 37.22
C ILE A 9 27.67 18.94 37.23
N LYS A 10 27.48 20.24 37.46
CA LYS A 10 26.20 20.92 37.25
C LYS A 10 25.90 20.91 35.75
N TYR A 11 25.12 19.95 35.27
CA TYR A 11 24.53 20.04 33.94
C TYR A 11 23.64 21.28 33.90
N ASN A 12 23.99 22.17 33.00
CA ASN A 12 23.30 23.47 32.85
C ASN A 12 21.86 23.20 32.47
N SER A 13 20.89 23.62 33.29
CA SER A 13 19.44 23.52 33.08
C SER A 13 19.00 23.95 31.67
N PHE A 14 19.80 24.79 31.04
CA PHE A 14 19.63 25.27 29.66
C PHE A 14 19.79 24.15 28.61
N TYR A 15 20.75 23.22 28.79
CA TYR A 15 20.93 22.09 27.88
C TYR A 15 19.84 21.06 27.99
N LEU A 16 19.31 20.81 29.19
CA LEU A 16 18.18 19.91 29.38
C LEU A 16 16.90 20.46 28.71
N GLY A 17 16.65 21.77 28.84
CA GLY A 17 15.52 22.44 28.19
C GLY A 17 15.63 22.38 26.65
N PHE A 18 16.83 22.61 26.11
CA PHE A 18 17.07 22.56 24.66
C PHE A 18 16.88 21.14 24.07
N LEU A 19 17.37 20.09 24.77
CA LEU A 19 17.15 18.70 24.39
C LEU A 19 15.66 18.33 24.44
N PHE A 20 14.91 18.82 25.44
CA PHE A 20 13.48 18.58 25.55
C PHE A 20 12.69 19.24 24.43
N ILE A 21 13.05 20.48 24.07
CA ILE A 21 12.44 21.21 22.94
C ILE A 21 12.78 20.52 21.61
N MET A 22 14.03 20.08 21.39
CA MET A 22 14.41 19.34 20.19
C MET A 22 13.66 17.99 20.10
N PHE A 23 13.55 17.26 21.21
CA PHE A 23 12.80 16.01 21.24
C PHE A 23 11.30 16.23 20.97
N PHE A 24 10.72 17.29 21.55
CA PHE A 24 9.32 17.69 21.31
C PHE A 24 9.08 18.12 19.86
N LEU A 25 9.99 18.89 19.25
CA LEU A 25 9.93 19.27 17.83
C LEU A 25 10.05 18.06 16.90
N ILE A 26 10.91 17.09 17.21
CA ILE A 26 11.03 15.83 16.46
C ILE A 26 9.76 14.99 16.59
N CYS A 27 9.19 14.85 17.79
CA CYS A 27 7.92 14.16 17.99
C CYS A 27 6.77 14.80 17.22
N VAL A 28 6.68 16.15 17.22
CA VAL A 28 5.65 16.88 16.49
C VAL A 28 5.79 16.68 14.98
N THR A 29 7.01 16.70 14.43
CA THR A 29 7.23 16.48 12.97
C THR A 29 6.91 15.07 12.53
N VAL A 30 7.14 14.06 13.37
CA VAL A 30 6.77 12.66 13.08
C VAL A 30 5.26 12.45 13.10
N LEU A 31 4.55 13.05 14.08
CA LEU A 31 3.07 12.99 14.15
C LEU A 31 2.42 13.64 12.91
N PHE A 32 2.96 14.75 12.39
CA PHE A 32 2.42 15.42 11.20
C PHE A 32 2.77 14.74 9.87
N ALA A 33 3.72 13.79 9.84
CA ALA A 33 4.10 13.10 8.60
C ALA A 33 3.09 11.99 8.22
N GLY A 34 2.55 11.24 9.18
CA GLY A 34 1.50 10.22 8.96
C GLY A 34 0.17 10.84 8.52
N ASP A 35 -0.19 11.99 9.09
CA ASP A 35 -1.44 12.67 8.75
C ASP A 35 -1.47 13.25 7.32
N ARG A 36 -0.31 13.57 6.71
CA ARG A 36 -0.26 14.20 5.37
C ARG A 36 -0.81 13.32 4.26
N ASP A 37 -0.45 12.05 4.24
CA ASP A 37 -0.94 11.11 3.20
C ASP A 37 -2.44 10.90 3.36
N LYS A 38 -2.91 10.72 4.60
CA LYS A 38 -4.33 10.60 4.91
C LYS A 38 -5.11 11.84 4.49
N LEU A 39 -4.67 13.04 4.87
CA LEU A 39 -5.33 14.30 4.51
C LEU A 39 -5.34 14.52 2.98
N PHE A 40 -4.23 14.22 2.31
CA PHE A 40 -4.13 14.31 0.86
C PHE A 40 -5.15 13.41 0.18
N TRP A 41 -5.21 12.12 0.56
CA TRP A 41 -6.12 11.18 -0.04
C TRP A 41 -7.58 11.43 0.35
N ASP A 42 -7.88 11.76 1.61
CA ASP A 42 -9.23 12.17 2.03
C ASP A 42 -9.73 13.35 1.19
N SER A 43 -8.89 14.38 1.00
CA SER A 43 -9.23 15.54 0.16
C SER A 43 -9.47 15.15 -1.30
N ARG A 44 -8.65 14.26 -1.85
CA ARG A 44 -8.75 13.81 -3.24
C ARG A 44 -10.00 12.96 -3.49
N TYR A 45 -10.39 12.12 -2.54
CA TYR A 45 -11.59 11.27 -2.65
C TYR A 45 -12.90 12.00 -2.27
N LYS A 46 -12.81 13.20 -1.71
CA LYS A 46 -13.98 14.02 -1.29
C LYS A 46 -14.68 14.65 -2.50
N THR A 47 -15.14 13.81 -3.42
CA THR A 47 -15.90 14.15 -4.62
C THR A 47 -17.14 13.27 -4.67
N GLU A 48 -18.17 13.66 -5.40
CA GLU A 48 -19.33 12.78 -5.65
C GLU A 48 -18.95 11.61 -6.55
N GLU A 49 -18.16 11.89 -7.58
CA GLU A 49 -17.70 10.91 -8.56
C GLU A 49 -16.61 9.98 -7.98
N TYR A 50 -16.54 8.75 -8.49
CA TYR A 50 -15.44 7.83 -8.25
C TYR A 50 -14.24 8.23 -9.12
N ILE A 51 -13.20 8.80 -8.54
CA ILE A 51 -12.10 9.44 -9.29
C ILE A 51 -11.29 8.47 -10.17
N PHE A 52 -11.29 7.19 -9.81
CA PHE A 52 -10.64 6.14 -10.61
C PHE A 52 -11.64 5.22 -11.31
N GLY A 53 -12.93 5.62 -11.35
CA GLY A 53 -14.00 4.83 -11.91
C GLY A 53 -14.43 3.68 -11.01
N ARG A 54 -15.42 2.93 -11.48
CA ARG A 54 -16.08 1.85 -10.72
C ARG A 54 -15.73 0.45 -11.25
N GLU A 55 -15.17 0.39 -12.47
CA GLU A 55 -14.72 -0.86 -13.07
C GLU A 55 -13.37 -1.29 -12.50
N PRO A 56 -13.13 -2.59 -12.32
CA PRO A 56 -11.84 -3.12 -11.88
C PRO A 56 -10.73 -2.74 -12.88
N THR A 57 -9.49 -2.82 -12.42
CA THR A 57 -8.35 -2.71 -13.33
C THR A 57 -8.44 -3.80 -14.40
N ALA A 58 -8.06 -3.46 -15.64
CA ALA A 58 -8.10 -4.40 -16.76
C ALA A 58 -7.27 -5.66 -16.44
N PHE A 59 -6.09 -5.49 -15.87
CA PHE A 59 -5.21 -6.60 -15.50
C PHE A 59 -5.86 -7.57 -14.51
N LEU A 60 -6.58 -7.08 -13.49
CA LEU A 60 -7.35 -7.94 -12.58
C LEU A 60 -8.48 -8.65 -13.31
N LYS A 61 -9.23 -7.93 -14.15
CA LYS A 61 -10.36 -8.47 -14.89
C LYS A 61 -9.95 -9.60 -15.84
N GLU A 62 -8.82 -9.42 -16.52
CA GLU A 62 -8.29 -10.38 -17.49
C GLU A 62 -7.70 -11.64 -16.84
N HIS A 63 -7.21 -11.53 -15.62
CA HIS A 63 -6.44 -12.61 -14.99
C HIS A 63 -7.04 -13.14 -13.68
N ILE A 64 -8.28 -12.75 -13.34
CA ILE A 64 -8.94 -13.14 -12.07
C ILE A 64 -9.00 -14.67 -11.87
N ASP A 65 -9.12 -15.42 -12.95
CA ASP A 65 -9.23 -16.89 -12.92
C ASP A 65 -7.90 -17.59 -12.55
N LEU A 66 -6.78 -16.88 -12.60
CA LEU A 66 -5.49 -17.38 -12.11
C LEU A 66 -5.38 -17.37 -10.59
N LEU A 67 -6.14 -16.51 -9.91
CA LEU A 67 -6.07 -16.39 -8.46
C LEU A 67 -6.80 -17.55 -7.76
N PRO A 68 -6.17 -18.20 -6.75
CA PRO A 68 -6.83 -19.23 -5.95
C PRO A 68 -8.00 -18.62 -5.18
N LYS A 69 -9.16 -19.26 -5.28
CA LYS A 69 -10.36 -18.81 -4.54
C LYS A 69 -10.14 -18.98 -3.04
N GLY A 70 -10.74 -18.10 -2.26
CA GLY A 70 -10.63 -18.07 -0.82
C GLY A 70 -10.61 -16.66 -0.28
N LYS A 71 -9.78 -16.43 0.73
CA LYS A 71 -9.66 -15.11 1.37
C LYS A 71 -8.67 -14.23 0.59
N ALA A 72 -9.12 -13.06 0.18
CA ALA A 72 -8.29 -12.08 -0.54
C ALA A 72 -8.09 -10.79 0.27
N LEU A 73 -6.93 -10.14 0.05
CA LEU A 73 -6.67 -8.78 0.52
C LEU A 73 -6.44 -7.86 -0.68
N ASP A 74 -7.19 -6.76 -0.75
CA ASP A 74 -6.92 -5.67 -1.69
C ASP A 74 -6.21 -4.54 -0.95
N VAL A 75 -4.92 -4.36 -1.24
CA VAL A 75 -4.01 -3.42 -0.57
C VAL A 75 -4.14 -2.04 -1.20
N ALA A 76 -4.30 -0.98 -0.38
CA ALA A 76 -4.54 0.38 -0.84
C ALA A 76 -5.71 0.45 -1.85
N THR A 77 -6.86 -0.07 -1.40
CA THR A 77 -8.04 -0.35 -2.23
C THR A 77 -8.67 0.89 -2.85
N GLY A 78 -8.37 2.10 -2.32
CA GLY A 78 -9.04 3.32 -2.71
C GLY A 78 -10.55 3.21 -2.53
N GLU A 79 -11.31 3.57 -3.57
CA GLU A 79 -12.78 3.56 -3.58
C GLU A 79 -13.39 2.16 -3.81
N GLY A 80 -12.56 1.09 -3.77
CA GLY A 80 -13.02 -0.30 -3.65
C GLY A 80 -13.35 -1.02 -4.96
N ARG A 81 -13.07 -0.47 -6.15
CA ARG A 81 -13.43 -1.07 -7.44
C ARG A 81 -12.90 -2.50 -7.62
N ASN A 82 -11.65 -2.76 -7.21
CA ASN A 82 -11.03 -4.08 -7.29
C ASN A 82 -11.57 -5.01 -6.19
N ALA A 83 -11.70 -4.52 -4.96
CA ALA A 83 -12.27 -5.29 -3.85
C ALA A 83 -13.70 -5.76 -4.15
N VAL A 84 -14.54 -4.89 -4.71
CA VAL A 84 -15.91 -5.24 -5.11
C VAL A 84 -15.89 -6.28 -6.23
N PHE A 85 -15.00 -6.14 -7.20
CA PHE A 85 -14.87 -7.13 -8.28
C PHE A 85 -14.41 -8.49 -7.77
N LEU A 86 -13.44 -8.55 -6.84
CA LEU A 86 -13.05 -9.77 -6.16
C LEU A 86 -14.24 -10.43 -5.46
N ALA A 87 -15.02 -9.65 -4.68
CA ALA A 87 -16.20 -10.15 -3.99
C ALA A 87 -17.29 -10.69 -4.94
N LYS A 88 -17.50 -10.03 -6.09
CA LYS A 88 -18.39 -10.54 -7.18
C LYS A 88 -17.90 -11.86 -7.77
N ASN A 89 -16.60 -12.13 -7.67
CA ASN A 89 -15.98 -13.37 -8.14
C ASN A 89 -15.73 -14.38 -7.01
N TRP A 90 -16.54 -14.31 -5.93
CA TRP A 90 -16.60 -15.29 -4.85
C TRP A 90 -15.37 -15.37 -3.95
N PHE A 91 -14.63 -14.27 -3.79
CA PHE A 91 -13.61 -14.14 -2.77
C PHE A 91 -14.24 -13.59 -1.47
N GLU A 92 -13.73 -14.05 -0.32
CA GLU A 92 -13.89 -13.35 0.97
C GLU A 92 -12.88 -12.22 1.01
N VAL A 93 -13.34 -10.96 0.97
CA VAL A 93 -12.45 -9.82 0.74
C VAL A 93 -12.26 -8.97 1.98
N ASP A 94 -11.01 -8.90 2.44
CA ASP A 94 -10.50 -7.79 3.26
C ASP A 94 -9.92 -6.72 2.33
N CYS A 95 -10.12 -5.44 2.64
CA CYS A 95 -9.49 -4.35 1.90
C CYS A 95 -9.23 -3.14 2.79
N CYS A 96 -8.12 -2.45 2.54
CA CYS A 96 -7.72 -1.33 3.38
C CYS A 96 -7.18 -0.15 2.56
N ASP A 97 -7.36 1.03 3.13
CA ASP A 97 -6.81 2.29 2.61
C ASP A 97 -6.55 3.25 3.77
N VAL A 98 -5.65 4.22 3.60
CA VAL A 98 -5.40 5.25 4.60
C VAL A 98 -6.54 6.25 4.68
N SER A 99 -7.30 6.42 3.61
CA SER A 99 -8.41 7.36 3.49
C SER A 99 -9.72 6.78 4.03
N ALA A 100 -10.27 7.43 5.06
CA ALA A 100 -11.60 7.10 5.57
C ALA A 100 -12.69 7.39 4.54
N VAL A 101 -12.51 8.44 3.72
CA VAL A 101 -13.45 8.80 2.65
C VAL A 101 -13.49 7.72 1.57
N ALA A 102 -12.32 7.20 1.17
CA ALA A 102 -12.23 6.10 0.20
C ALA A 102 -12.92 4.83 0.73
N ILE A 103 -12.66 4.46 1.98
CA ILE A 103 -13.26 3.28 2.62
C ILE A 103 -14.78 3.40 2.69
N GLU A 104 -15.34 4.57 2.97
CA GLU A 104 -16.79 4.76 2.94
C GLU A 104 -17.36 4.59 1.53
N LYS A 105 -16.70 5.15 0.50
CA LYS A 105 -17.08 4.92 -0.89
C LYS A 105 -16.98 3.44 -1.29
N ALA A 106 -15.93 2.74 -0.85
CA ALA A 106 -15.78 1.30 -1.10
C ALA A 106 -16.95 0.48 -0.52
N LYS A 107 -17.38 0.79 0.71
CA LYS A 107 -18.55 0.17 1.34
C LYS A 107 -19.86 0.46 0.57
N ASN A 108 -20.02 1.70 0.12
CA ASN A 108 -21.20 2.10 -0.68
C ASN A 108 -21.20 1.36 -2.01
N LEU A 109 -20.04 1.27 -2.70
CA LEU A 109 -19.91 0.53 -3.95
C LEU A 109 -20.24 -0.95 -3.78
N ALA A 110 -19.79 -1.58 -2.68
CA ALA A 110 -20.11 -2.97 -2.36
C ALA A 110 -21.62 -3.17 -2.13
N LYS A 111 -22.26 -2.27 -1.38
CA LYS A 111 -23.71 -2.28 -1.14
C LYS A 111 -24.49 -2.16 -2.45
N GLU A 112 -24.14 -1.25 -3.33
CA GLU A 112 -24.79 -1.06 -4.63
C GLU A 112 -24.64 -2.28 -5.55
N ASN A 113 -23.54 -3.03 -5.40
CA ASN A 113 -23.30 -4.26 -6.15
C ASN A 113 -23.82 -5.53 -5.44
N ASN A 114 -24.50 -5.41 -4.29
CA ASN A 114 -25.02 -6.52 -3.50
C ASN A 114 -23.96 -7.54 -3.08
N VAL A 115 -22.73 -7.08 -2.79
CA VAL A 115 -21.63 -7.91 -2.27
C VAL A 115 -21.17 -7.41 -0.90
N ARG A 116 -20.44 -8.26 -0.17
CA ARG A 116 -19.83 -7.92 1.11
C ARG A 116 -18.33 -7.86 0.99
N ILE A 117 -17.73 -6.82 1.56
CA ILE A 117 -16.29 -6.66 1.76
C ILE A 117 -16.03 -6.23 3.20
N ASN A 118 -14.92 -6.63 3.77
CA ASN A 118 -14.44 -6.12 5.05
C ASN A 118 -13.47 -4.96 4.79
N ALA A 119 -14.03 -3.75 4.64
CA ALA A 119 -13.26 -2.55 4.32
C ALA A 119 -12.94 -1.76 5.60
N PHE A 120 -11.66 -1.47 5.84
CA PHE A 120 -11.19 -0.78 7.04
C PHE A 120 -10.10 0.25 6.73
N VAL A 121 -10.02 1.28 7.57
CA VAL A 121 -8.99 2.32 7.48
C VAL A 121 -7.69 1.80 8.11
N ALA A 122 -6.59 1.86 7.36
CA ALA A 122 -5.27 1.51 7.86
C ALA A 122 -4.17 2.32 7.17
N ASP A 123 -3.27 2.90 7.94
CA ASP A 123 -1.99 3.38 7.42
C ASP A 123 -1.03 2.18 7.33
N LEU A 124 -0.66 1.80 6.12
CA LEU A 124 0.19 0.65 5.85
C LEU A 124 1.65 0.86 6.31
N LYS A 125 2.02 2.06 6.73
CA LYS A 125 3.29 2.33 7.40
C LYS A 125 3.33 1.72 8.81
N ASP A 126 2.19 1.73 9.49
CA ASP A 126 2.06 1.31 10.88
C ASP A 126 1.30 -0.01 11.03
N TYR A 127 0.32 -0.27 10.15
CA TYR A 127 -0.50 -1.46 10.19
C TYR A 127 0.32 -2.71 9.85
N LYS A 128 0.16 -3.74 10.64
CA LYS A 128 0.83 -5.03 10.43
C LYS A 128 -0.14 -6.02 9.78
N LEU A 129 0.20 -6.43 8.56
CA LEU A 129 -0.57 -7.44 7.85
C LEU A 129 -0.51 -8.79 8.60
N PRO A 130 -1.64 -9.50 8.75
CA PRO A 130 -1.66 -10.80 9.40
C PRO A 130 -0.90 -11.83 8.56
N LYS A 131 -0.02 -12.61 9.20
CA LYS A 131 0.77 -13.65 8.51
C LYS A 131 -0.08 -14.84 8.09
N ASN A 132 0.28 -15.46 6.97
CA ASN A 132 -0.30 -16.72 6.47
C ASN A 132 -1.84 -16.73 6.46
N SER A 133 -2.44 -15.64 6.00
CA SER A 133 -3.88 -15.38 6.15
C SER A 133 -4.63 -15.34 4.83
N TYR A 134 -3.96 -15.04 3.72
CA TYR A 134 -4.63 -14.80 2.45
C TYR A 134 -4.26 -15.82 1.39
N ASP A 135 -5.25 -16.26 0.63
CA ASP A 135 -5.08 -17.11 -0.56
C ASP A 135 -4.69 -16.24 -1.76
N ALA A 136 -5.17 -15.00 -1.83
CA ALA A 136 -4.80 -14.02 -2.85
C ALA A 136 -4.55 -12.65 -2.23
N ILE A 137 -3.58 -11.91 -2.77
CA ILE A 137 -3.40 -10.48 -2.47
C ILE A 137 -3.39 -9.71 -3.79
N THR A 138 -4.06 -8.57 -3.82
CA THR A 138 -4.01 -7.62 -4.95
C THR A 138 -3.44 -6.29 -4.49
N CYS A 139 -2.62 -5.67 -5.34
CA CYS A 139 -2.07 -4.34 -5.10
C CYS A 139 -1.96 -3.58 -6.43
N PHE A 140 -2.73 -2.50 -6.57
CA PHE A 140 -2.82 -1.74 -7.81
C PHE A 140 -2.50 -0.27 -7.61
N TYR A 141 -1.55 0.25 -8.40
CA TYR A 141 -1.15 1.66 -8.42
C TYR A 141 -0.70 2.21 -7.07
N TYR A 142 -0.15 1.35 -6.26
CA TYR A 142 0.45 1.65 -4.96
C TYR A 142 1.84 1.03 -4.88
N LEU A 143 2.81 1.72 -4.29
CA LEU A 143 4.16 1.21 -4.07
C LEU A 143 4.68 1.67 -2.71
N GLN A 144 4.91 0.69 -1.84
CA GLN A 144 5.61 0.85 -0.57
C GLN A 144 6.57 -0.32 -0.42
N ARG A 145 7.87 -0.05 -0.52
CA ARG A 145 8.90 -1.11 -0.61
C ARG A 145 9.06 -1.92 0.66
N ASP A 146 8.95 -1.28 1.81
CA ASP A 146 9.01 -1.93 3.13
C ASP A 146 7.76 -2.73 3.49
N LEU A 147 6.67 -2.60 2.71
CA LEU A 147 5.49 -3.44 2.84
C LEU A 147 5.65 -4.79 2.12
N ILE A 148 6.53 -4.91 1.13
CA ILE A 148 6.70 -6.13 0.32
C ILE A 148 6.97 -7.38 1.18
N PRO A 149 7.88 -7.36 2.17
CA PRO A 149 8.06 -8.52 3.05
C PRO A 149 6.78 -8.92 3.80
N GLN A 150 5.97 -7.96 4.24
CA GLN A 150 4.72 -8.24 4.93
C GLN A 150 3.67 -8.85 3.98
N ILE A 151 3.58 -8.37 2.73
CA ILE A 151 2.71 -8.96 1.70
C ILE A 151 3.08 -10.43 1.49
N LYS A 152 4.38 -10.73 1.34
CA LYS A 152 4.89 -12.09 1.16
C LYS A 152 4.59 -12.99 2.36
N ASP A 153 4.78 -12.48 3.59
CA ASP A 153 4.47 -13.20 4.83
C ASP A 153 2.97 -13.44 5.00
N SER A 154 2.12 -12.54 4.50
CA SER A 154 0.66 -12.61 4.64
C SER A 154 0.03 -13.64 3.71
N LEU A 155 0.69 -14.01 2.62
CA LEU A 155 0.25 -15.08 1.74
C LEU A 155 0.43 -16.44 2.39
N LYS A 156 -0.58 -17.30 2.26
CA LYS A 156 -0.48 -18.72 2.56
C LYS A 156 0.47 -19.41 1.58
N ALA A 157 0.96 -20.60 1.92
CA ALA A 157 1.66 -21.48 0.98
C ALA A 157 0.74 -21.80 -0.21
N GLY A 158 1.19 -21.59 -1.43
CA GLY A 158 0.39 -21.68 -2.66
C GLY A 158 -0.52 -20.45 -2.91
N GLY A 159 -0.50 -19.46 -2.03
CA GLY A 159 -1.21 -18.20 -2.23
C GLY A 159 -0.54 -17.33 -3.29
N MET A 160 -1.30 -16.44 -3.93
CA MET A 160 -0.84 -15.65 -5.07
C MET A 160 -0.95 -14.16 -4.85
N ILE A 161 0.03 -13.43 -5.37
CA ILE A 161 0.01 -11.97 -5.49
C ILE A 161 -0.30 -11.56 -6.93
N MET A 162 -1.18 -10.59 -7.12
CA MET A 162 -1.35 -9.86 -8.37
C MET A 162 -1.02 -8.39 -8.12
N TYR A 163 0.01 -7.91 -8.77
CA TYR A 163 0.54 -6.56 -8.54
C TYR A 163 0.72 -5.82 -9.85
N GLU A 164 0.23 -4.59 -9.93
CA GLU A 164 0.49 -3.69 -11.06
C GLU A 164 0.67 -2.26 -10.56
N THR A 165 1.78 -1.60 -10.95
CA THR A 165 1.99 -0.18 -10.64
C THR A 165 2.92 0.48 -11.64
N PHE A 166 3.08 1.81 -11.50
CA PHE A 166 3.83 2.64 -12.42
C PHE A 166 5.34 2.41 -12.31
N THR A 167 6.03 2.50 -13.46
CA THR A 167 7.49 2.51 -13.56
C THR A 167 8.03 3.93 -13.67
N VAL A 168 9.35 4.11 -13.51
CA VAL A 168 10.03 5.41 -13.68
C VAL A 168 9.80 6.00 -15.07
N GLU A 169 9.65 5.15 -16.08
CA GLU A 169 9.33 5.54 -17.46
C GLU A 169 8.01 6.33 -17.56
N ASN A 170 7.04 6.08 -16.66
CA ASN A 170 5.79 6.83 -16.62
C ASN A 170 6.02 8.32 -16.39
N ALA A 171 6.91 8.67 -15.45
CA ALA A 171 7.25 10.07 -15.18
C ALA A 171 8.15 10.68 -16.26
N GLU A 172 9.07 9.90 -16.82
CA GLU A 172 9.97 10.32 -17.89
C GLU A 172 9.22 10.66 -19.18
N ARG A 173 8.17 9.92 -19.49
CA ARG A 173 7.26 10.20 -20.63
C ARG A 173 6.25 11.32 -20.35
N GLY A 174 6.17 11.83 -19.12
CA GLY A 174 5.21 12.86 -18.74
C GLY A 174 3.77 12.38 -18.61
N PHE A 175 3.51 11.08 -18.57
CA PHE A 175 2.18 10.49 -18.41
C PHE A 175 1.56 10.85 -17.07
N ASP A 176 0.24 10.75 -16.96
CA ASP A 176 -0.47 10.94 -15.70
C ASP A 176 -0.04 9.92 -14.64
N GLY A 177 -0.09 10.34 -13.36
CA GLY A 177 0.31 9.52 -12.23
C GLY A 177 1.41 10.16 -11.38
N PRO A 178 2.04 9.38 -10.48
CA PRO A 178 3.06 9.89 -9.59
C PRO A 178 4.31 10.37 -10.35
N LYS A 179 4.90 11.48 -9.87
CA LYS A 179 6.16 12.02 -10.40
C LYS A 179 7.34 11.76 -9.45
N ASN A 180 7.04 11.54 -8.16
CA ASN A 180 8.06 11.18 -7.19
C ASN A 180 8.56 9.75 -7.45
N LYS A 181 9.87 9.58 -7.66
CA LYS A 181 10.52 8.29 -7.93
C LYS A 181 10.34 7.25 -6.81
N GLU A 182 10.03 7.68 -5.60
CA GLU A 182 9.72 6.76 -4.49
C GLU A 182 8.47 5.92 -4.74
N TYR A 183 7.52 6.44 -5.54
CA TYR A 183 6.28 5.76 -5.91
C TYR A 183 6.36 5.09 -7.29
N LEU A 184 7.56 5.00 -7.88
CA LEU A 184 7.79 4.44 -9.21
C LEU A 184 8.79 3.29 -9.14
N LEU A 185 8.47 2.21 -9.83
CA LEU A 185 9.36 1.04 -9.94
C LEU A 185 10.53 1.35 -10.88
N LYS A 186 11.72 0.92 -10.48
CA LYS A 186 12.87 0.82 -11.38
C LYS A 186 12.67 -0.37 -12.33
N PRO A 187 13.39 -0.41 -13.46
CA PRO A 187 13.33 -1.56 -14.37
C PRO A 187 13.54 -2.89 -13.63
N ASN A 188 12.64 -3.86 -13.88
CA ASN A 188 12.61 -5.18 -13.27
C ASN A 188 12.45 -5.21 -11.72
N GLU A 189 12.23 -4.10 -11.06
CA GLU A 189 12.19 -4.04 -9.59
C GLU A 189 11.04 -4.89 -9.04
N LEU A 190 9.87 -4.87 -9.68
CA LEU A 190 8.75 -5.70 -9.26
C LEU A 190 9.05 -7.20 -9.38
N LEU A 191 9.77 -7.61 -10.42
CA LEU A 191 10.25 -8.97 -10.57
C LEU A 191 11.22 -9.36 -9.44
N TYR A 192 12.18 -8.48 -9.12
CA TYR A 192 13.14 -8.72 -8.03
C TYR A 192 12.46 -8.87 -6.67
N PHE A 193 11.39 -8.16 -6.39
CA PHE A 193 10.67 -8.30 -5.14
C PHE A 193 10.12 -9.71 -4.91
N PHE A 194 9.76 -10.42 -5.97
CA PHE A 194 9.12 -11.74 -5.89
C PHE A 194 9.92 -12.86 -6.57
N MET A 195 11.22 -12.68 -6.78
CA MET A 195 12.07 -13.71 -7.43
C MET A 195 12.18 -15.02 -6.63
N ASP A 196 11.85 -15.01 -5.36
CA ASP A 196 11.72 -16.17 -4.48
C ASP A 196 10.33 -16.84 -4.54
N PHE A 197 9.44 -16.34 -5.40
CA PHE A 197 8.14 -16.93 -5.73
C PHE A 197 8.19 -17.57 -7.12
N LYS A 198 7.24 -18.45 -7.42
CA LYS A 198 7.01 -18.94 -8.78
C LYS A 198 6.34 -17.85 -9.60
N ILE A 199 7.06 -17.23 -10.53
CA ILE A 199 6.53 -16.22 -11.43
C ILE A 199 5.60 -16.88 -12.45
N ILE A 200 4.32 -16.49 -12.44
CA ILE A 200 3.29 -16.96 -13.38
C ILE A 200 3.21 -16.01 -14.57
N TYR A 201 3.28 -14.70 -14.29
CA TYR A 201 3.19 -13.65 -15.29
C TYR A 201 4.07 -12.47 -14.89
N TYR A 202 4.76 -11.89 -15.86
CA TYR A 202 5.48 -10.63 -15.66
C TYR A 202 5.57 -9.87 -16.98
N ARG A 203 5.35 -8.56 -16.90
CA ARG A 203 5.62 -7.63 -18.00
C ARG A 203 5.96 -6.23 -17.49
N GLU A 204 6.75 -5.51 -18.29
CA GLU A 204 6.86 -4.05 -18.23
C GLU A 204 6.52 -3.51 -19.62
N LEU A 205 5.64 -2.52 -19.69
CA LEU A 205 5.23 -1.95 -20.98
C LEU A 205 4.61 -0.57 -20.82
N VAL A 206 4.54 0.13 -21.94
CA VAL A 206 3.72 1.33 -22.11
C VAL A 206 2.35 0.89 -22.60
N LEU A 207 1.31 1.21 -21.84
CA LEU A 207 -0.07 0.87 -22.15
C LEU A 207 -0.77 2.06 -22.79
N ASP A 208 -1.30 1.87 -24.02
CA ASP A 208 -2.10 2.85 -24.78
C ASP A 208 -1.47 4.24 -24.90
N ASP A 209 -0.13 4.34 -24.89
CA ASP A 209 0.63 5.61 -24.86
C ASP A 209 0.19 6.58 -23.74
N LYS A 210 -0.31 6.04 -22.61
CA LYS A 210 -0.85 6.81 -21.49
C LYS A 210 -0.22 6.50 -20.14
N LYS A 211 0.31 5.30 -19.96
CA LYS A 211 0.97 4.89 -18.73
C LYS A 211 2.02 3.82 -18.97
N ALA A 212 3.14 3.94 -18.29
CA ALA A 212 4.18 2.92 -18.22
C ALA A 212 4.09 2.18 -16.89
N ILE A 213 3.90 0.86 -16.95
CA ILE A 213 3.59 0.00 -15.80
C ILE A 213 4.42 -1.27 -15.82
N ALA A 214 4.57 -1.86 -14.63
CA ALA A 214 4.97 -3.25 -14.46
C ALA A 214 3.80 -4.04 -13.86
N SER A 215 3.53 -5.22 -14.39
CA SER A 215 2.48 -6.13 -13.92
C SER A 215 3.10 -7.50 -13.60
N LEU A 216 2.68 -8.10 -12.46
CA LEU A 216 3.18 -9.37 -12.00
C LEU A 216 2.06 -10.22 -11.40
N ILE A 217 2.10 -11.53 -11.66
CA ILE A 217 1.37 -12.56 -10.93
C ILE A 217 2.39 -13.59 -10.49
N ALA A 218 2.45 -13.87 -9.19
CA ALA A 218 3.40 -14.81 -8.62
C ALA A 218 2.75 -15.66 -7.51
N GLU A 219 3.14 -16.93 -7.42
CA GLU A 219 2.67 -17.91 -6.44
C GLU A 219 3.76 -18.15 -5.39
N LYS A 220 3.39 -18.05 -4.12
CA LYS A 220 4.27 -18.44 -3.00
C LYS A 220 4.45 -19.94 -3.00
N TYR A 221 5.69 -20.43 -3.00
CA TYR A 221 5.95 -21.86 -2.91
C TYR A 221 5.28 -22.50 -1.68
N LYS A 222 4.90 -23.80 -1.83
CA LYS A 222 4.30 -24.60 -0.77
C LYS A 222 5.32 -25.03 0.27
#